data_0ce2ace761575b651a4162ebef0cc74b
#
_entry.id   0ce2ace761575b651a4162ebef0cc74b
#
_cell.length_a   1.000
_cell.length_b   1.000
_cell.length_c   1.000
_cell.angle_alpha   90.00
_cell.angle_beta   90.00
_cell.angle_gamma   90.00
#
_symmetry.space_group_name_H-M   'P 1'
#
loop_
_entity.id
_entity.type
_entity.pdbx_description
1 polymer ?
#
loop_
_entity_poly.entity_id
_entity_poly.type
_entity_poly.pdbx_seq_one_letter_code
_entity_poly.pdbx_strand_id
1 'polypeptide(L)'
;MTGNSTSHRAALIVLADIETHGDLGRVVNAMMTAREFKEAGDEATLIFDGAGTRWIGELSRPEHKSNRLYESTKEQIRGACGYCARAFGATEAIQAAGIPLLDEFKQHPSIHRLVVEGYEVITF
;
A
#
# COMPACT_ATOMS: atom_id res chain seq x y z
N MET A 1 -5.95 -4.38 30.55
CA MET A 1 -5.67 -3.96 29.99
C MET A 1 -5.42 -3.49 29.89
N THR A 2 -5.49 -3.54 29.94
CA THR A 2 -5.15 -3.01 29.65
C THR A 2 -5.06 -2.43 28.99
N GLY A 3 -5.56 -3.00 29.27
CA GLY A 3 -5.19 -2.51 28.45
C GLY A 3 -4.97 -1.44 28.09
N ASN A 4 -4.26 -1.47 27.49
CA ASN A 4 -4.02 -0.30 26.71
C ASN A 4 -5.24 -0.04 25.82
N SER A 5 -5.91 1.04 26.09
CA SER A 5 -7.08 1.43 25.32
C SER A 5 -6.71 2.19 24.04
N THR A 6 -5.43 2.55 23.85
CA THR A 6 -5.00 3.33 22.69
C THR A 6 -4.77 2.43 21.50
N SER A 7 -5.46 2.68 20.40
CA SER A 7 -5.20 1.99 19.15
C SER A 7 -4.22 2.80 18.30
N HIS A 8 -3.51 2.10 17.45
CA HIS A 8 -2.51 2.70 16.57
C HIS A 8 -2.97 2.60 15.12
N ARG A 9 -2.61 3.59 14.33
CA ARG A 9 -2.98 3.65 12.91
C ARG A 9 -1.75 4.02 12.10
N ALA A 10 -1.48 3.27 11.05
CA ALA A 10 -0.36 3.57 10.17
C ALA A 10 -0.80 3.56 8.71
N ALA A 11 -0.27 4.51 7.94
CA ALA A 11 -0.40 4.53 6.50
C ALA A 11 0.95 4.15 5.91
N LEU A 12 0.98 3.02 5.23
CA LEU A 12 2.19 2.43 4.69
C LEU A 12 2.25 2.76 3.21
N ILE A 13 3.18 3.63 2.85
CA ILE A 13 3.29 4.15 1.48
C ILE A 13 4.39 3.38 0.77
N VAL A 14 4.05 2.64 -0.27
CA VAL A 14 5.01 1.89 -1.07
C VAL A 14 5.47 2.75 -2.23
N LEU A 15 6.73 3.15 -2.18
CA LEU A 15 7.36 3.98 -3.22
C LEU A 15 8.36 3.18 -4.06
N ALA A 16 8.78 2.01 -3.57
CA ALA A 16 9.79 1.20 -4.23
C ALA A 16 9.35 0.74 -5.61
N ASP A 17 10.24 0.82 -6.58
CA ASP A 17 10.01 0.30 -7.92
C ASP A 17 10.07 -1.23 -7.92
N ILE A 18 9.91 -1.83 -9.09
CA ILE A 18 9.91 -3.29 -9.25
C ILE A 18 11.22 -3.84 -9.81
N GLU A 19 12.30 -3.06 -9.74
CA GLU A 19 13.51 -3.30 -10.53
C GLU A 19 14.54 -4.21 -9.86
N THR A 20 14.61 -4.22 -8.52
CA THR A 20 15.69 -4.90 -7.81
C THR A 20 15.17 -5.80 -6.69
N HIS A 21 16.06 -6.67 -6.19
CA HIS A 21 15.76 -7.47 -5.00
C HIS A 21 15.47 -6.60 -3.79
N GLY A 22 16.18 -5.47 -3.65
CA GLY A 22 15.91 -4.54 -2.56
C GLY A 22 14.52 -3.94 -2.65
N ASP A 23 14.07 -3.67 -3.86
CA ASP A 23 12.72 -3.15 -4.08
C ASP A 23 11.67 -4.19 -3.68
N LEU A 24 11.89 -5.44 -4.04
CA LEU A 24 10.99 -6.51 -3.62
C LEU A 24 10.97 -6.62 -2.10
N GLY A 25 12.12 -6.52 -1.46
CA GLY A 25 12.19 -6.55 0.00
C GLY A 25 11.37 -5.44 0.64
N ARG A 26 11.39 -4.25 0.06
CA ARG A 26 10.63 -3.12 0.59
C ARG A 26 9.12 -3.36 0.52
N VAL A 27 8.62 -3.82 -0.61
CA VAL A 27 7.17 -4.07 -0.72
C VAL A 27 6.74 -5.23 0.16
N VAL A 28 7.57 -6.27 0.27
CA VAL A 28 7.28 -7.38 1.18
C VAL A 28 7.22 -6.88 2.62
N ASN A 29 8.17 -6.04 3.02
CA ASN A 29 8.17 -5.48 4.37
C ASN A 29 6.94 -4.62 4.64
N ALA A 30 6.49 -3.85 3.65
CA ALA A 30 5.27 -3.07 3.79
C ALA A 30 4.07 -3.99 4.04
N MET A 31 3.94 -5.07 3.25
CA MET A 31 2.83 -5.99 3.40
C MET A 31 2.91 -6.76 4.72
N MET A 32 4.11 -7.15 5.16
CA MET A 32 4.27 -7.81 6.45
C MET A 32 3.93 -6.87 7.60
N THR A 33 4.28 -5.59 7.48
CA THR A 33 3.93 -4.60 8.50
C THR A 33 2.41 -4.43 8.58
N ALA A 34 1.74 -4.38 7.42
CA ALA A 34 0.28 -4.32 7.40
C ALA A 34 -0.33 -5.51 8.11
N ARG A 35 0.21 -6.70 7.87
CA ARG A 35 -0.27 -7.92 8.49
C ARG A 35 -0.03 -7.90 10.00
N GLU A 36 1.12 -7.41 10.44
CA GLU A 36 1.41 -7.32 11.86
C GLU A 36 0.43 -6.41 12.59
N PHE A 37 0.11 -5.25 12.00
CA PHE A 37 -0.89 -4.35 12.56
C PHE A 37 -2.25 -5.04 12.70
N LYS A 38 -2.65 -5.74 11.64
CA LYS A 38 -3.94 -6.44 11.63
C LYS A 38 -3.99 -7.49 12.74
N GLU A 39 -2.94 -8.28 12.88
CA GLU A 39 -2.89 -9.31 13.91
C GLU A 39 -2.86 -8.74 15.32
N ALA A 40 -2.32 -7.53 15.47
CA ALA A 40 -2.30 -6.83 16.75
C ALA A 40 -3.63 -6.14 17.08
N GLY A 41 -4.58 -6.15 16.16
CA GLY A 41 -5.84 -5.44 16.36
C GLY A 41 -5.78 -3.95 16.06
N ASP A 42 -4.72 -3.50 15.42
CA ASP A 42 -4.54 -2.11 15.03
C ASP A 42 -4.84 -1.93 13.54
N GLU A 43 -4.87 -0.68 13.10
CA GLU A 43 -5.21 -0.36 11.72
C GLU A 43 -3.97 -0.01 10.90
N ALA A 44 -3.81 -0.66 9.76
CA ALA A 44 -2.82 -0.23 8.78
C ALA A 44 -3.48 -0.18 7.42
N THR A 45 -3.15 0.85 6.65
CA THR A 45 -3.61 0.98 5.28
C THR A 45 -2.40 1.08 4.36
N LEU A 46 -2.49 0.38 3.22
CA LEU A 46 -1.43 0.38 2.22
C LEU A 46 -1.82 1.32 1.08
N ILE A 47 -0.88 2.15 0.65
CA ILE A 47 -1.05 3.02 -0.50
C ILE A 47 0.16 2.81 -1.40
N PHE A 48 -0.10 2.52 -2.68
CA PHE A 48 0.98 2.37 -3.66
C PHE A 48 1.13 3.70 -4.39
N ASP A 49 2.32 4.27 -4.34
CA ASP A 49 2.58 5.62 -4.85
C ASP A 49 3.87 5.62 -5.66
N GLY A 50 4.07 6.65 -6.47
CA GLY A 50 5.26 6.72 -7.30
C GLY A 50 5.42 5.48 -8.18
N ALA A 51 6.65 5.03 -8.34
CA ALA A 51 6.95 3.80 -9.06
C ALA A 51 6.34 2.57 -8.38
N GLY A 52 5.99 2.68 -7.10
CA GLY A 52 5.36 1.58 -6.37
C GLY A 52 3.98 1.20 -6.90
N THR A 53 3.34 2.08 -7.68
CA THR A 53 2.08 1.74 -8.34
C THR A 53 2.21 0.53 -9.27
N ARG A 54 3.42 0.25 -9.74
CA ARG A 54 3.68 -0.90 -10.62
C ARG A 54 3.55 -2.24 -9.91
N TRP A 55 3.64 -2.25 -8.57
CA TRP A 55 3.60 -3.51 -7.80
C TRP A 55 2.25 -4.20 -7.88
N ILE A 56 1.17 -3.47 -8.05
CA ILE A 56 -0.15 -4.09 -8.07
C ILE A 56 -0.27 -5.09 -9.21
N GLY A 57 0.18 -4.70 -10.41
CA GLY A 57 0.17 -5.62 -11.54
C GLY A 57 1.10 -6.82 -11.33
N GLU A 58 2.29 -6.57 -10.78
CA GLU A 58 3.25 -7.64 -10.54
C GLU A 58 2.74 -8.65 -9.50
N LEU A 59 2.26 -8.14 -8.37
CA LEU A 59 1.83 -8.98 -7.26
C LEU A 59 0.51 -9.69 -7.53
N SER A 60 -0.29 -9.18 -8.47
CA SER A 60 -1.56 -9.81 -8.84
C SER A 60 -1.37 -11.07 -9.65
N ARG A 61 -0.18 -11.29 -10.21
CA ARG A 61 0.09 -12.49 -10.99
C ARG A 61 0.13 -13.70 -10.07
N PRO A 62 -0.68 -14.75 -10.34
CA PRO A 62 -0.73 -15.92 -9.44
C PRO A 62 0.61 -16.62 -9.26
N GLU A 63 1.49 -16.54 -10.27
CA GLU A 63 2.80 -17.20 -10.22
C GLU A 63 3.86 -16.37 -9.48
N HIS A 64 3.57 -15.11 -9.11
CA HIS A 64 4.54 -14.30 -8.40
C HIS A 64 4.76 -14.89 -7.00
N LYS A 65 6.02 -14.96 -6.58
CA LYS A 65 6.34 -15.62 -5.30
C LYS A 65 5.72 -14.93 -4.09
N SER A 66 5.36 -13.65 -4.20
CA SER A 66 4.72 -12.91 -3.11
C SER A 66 3.22 -12.71 -3.33
N ASN A 67 2.63 -13.38 -4.32
CA ASN A 67 1.21 -13.22 -4.62
C ASN A 67 0.34 -13.60 -3.42
N ARG A 68 0.68 -14.69 -2.72
CA ARG A 68 -0.12 -15.13 -1.58
C ARG A 68 -0.14 -14.10 -0.47
N LEU A 69 1.01 -13.51 -0.18
CA LEU A 69 1.09 -12.44 0.81
C LEU A 69 0.26 -11.24 0.38
N TYR A 70 0.38 -10.85 -0.90
CA TYR A 70 -0.39 -9.75 -1.46
C TYR A 70 -1.89 -10.00 -1.29
N GLU A 71 -2.37 -11.19 -1.67
CA GLU A 71 -3.78 -11.50 -1.56
C GLU A 71 -4.27 -11.42 -0.11
N SER A 72 -3.43 -11.82 0.84
CA SER A 72 -3.79 -11.78 2.26
C SER A 72 -3.86 -10.35 2.81
N THR A 73 -3.22 -9.38 2.17
CA THR A 73 -3.23 -7.98 2.62
C THR A 73 -4.10 -7.09 1.74
N LYS A 74 -4.73 -7.65 0.72
CA LYS A 74 -5.45 -6.87 -0.28
C LYS A 74 -6.56 -6.02 0.33
N GLU A 75 -7.21 -6.53 1.35
CA GLU A 75 -8.28 -5.78 2.04
C GLU A 75 -7.77 -4.54 2.74
N GLN A 76 -6.47 -4.46 3.02
CA GLN A 76 -5.87 -3.30 3.68
C GLN A 76 -5.37 -2.26 2.69
N ILE A 77 -5.46 -2.53 1.38
CA ILE A 77 -5.02 -1.58 0.37
C ILE A 77 -6.07 -0.50 0.19
N ARG A 78 -5.70 0.74 0.54
CA ARG A 78 -6.59 1.89 0.33
C ARG A 78 -6.67 2.23 -1.15
N GLY A 79 -5.55 2.17 -1.86
CA GLY A 79 -5.53 2.46 -3.28
C GLY A 79 -4.14 2.77 -3.79
N ALA A 80 -4.11 3.31 -5.00
CA ALA A 80 -2.87 3.71 -5.67
C ALA A 80 -3.01 5.13 -6.20
N CYS A 81 -1.89 5.87 -6.21
CA CYS A 81 -1.88 7.25 -6.70
C CYS A 81 -2.31 7.28 -8.17
N GLY A 82 -3.39 8.03 -8.45
CA GLY A 82 -3.90 8.12 -9.81
C GLY A 82 -2.92 8.76 -10.79
N TYR A 83 -2.25 9.83 -10.35
CA TYR A 83 -1.24 10.50 -11.18
C TYR A 83 -0.07 9.57 -11.48
N CYS A 84 0.48 8.93 -10.46
CA CYS A 84 1.64 8.05 -10.63
C CYS A 84 1.29 6.79 -11.39
N ALA A 85 0.08 6.26 -11.23
CA ALA A 85 -0.37 5.11 -12.03
C ALA A 85 -0.29 5.42 -13.51
N ARG A 86 -0.72 6.62 -13.91
CA ARG A 86 -0.62 7.03 -15.32
C ARG A 86 0.83 7.24 -15.73
N ALA A 87 1.60 7.92 -14.90
CA ALA A 87 3.00 8.23 -15.22
C ALA A 87 3.83 6.96 -15.41
N PHE A 88 3.52 5.91 -14.67
CA PHE A 88 4.28 4.65 -14.73
C PHE A 88 3.56 3.56 -15.52
N GLY A 89 2.48 3.90 -16.21
CA GLY A 89 1.79 2.96 -17.10
C GLY A 89 1.09 1.81 -16.36
N ALA A 90 0.64 2.05 -15.13
CA ALA A 90 0.10 1.01 -14.26
C ALA A 90 -1.43 1.05 -14.15
N THR A 91 -2.10 2.02 -14.78
CA THR A 91 -3.53 2.25 -14.57
C THR A 91 -4.38 1.02 -14.87
N GLU A 92 -4.15 0.38 -16.03
CA GLU A 92 -4.98 -0.75 -16.44
C GLU A 92 -4.85 -1.93 -15.48
N ALA A 93 -3.62 -2.23 -15.06
CA ALA A 93 -3.39 -3.34 -14.14
C ALA A 93 -4.04 -3.09 -12.78
N ILE A 94 -3.98 -1.84 -12.31
CA ILE A 94 -4.60 -1.45 -11.04
C ILE A 94 -6.11 -1.61 -11.11
N GLN A 95 -6.71 -1.14 -12.20
CA GLN A 95 -8.16 -1.26 -12.38
C GLN A 95 -8.58 -2.71 -12.52
N ALA A 96 -7.80 -3.51 -13.25
CA ALA A 96 -8.09 -4.94 -13.39
C ALA A 96 -8.03 -5.66 -12.03
N ALA A 97 -7.17 -5.20 -11.12
CA ALA A 97 -7.07 -5.78 -9.78
C ALA A 97 -8.18 -5.29 -8.83
N GLY A 98 -9.01 -4.36 -9.27
CA GLY A 98 -10.08 -3.82 -8.43
C GLY A 98 -9.59 -2.86 -7.36
N ILE A 99 -8.41 -2.29 -7.52
CA ILE A 99 -7.83 -1.35 -6.56
C ILE A 99 -8.21 0.07 -6.95
N PRO A 100 -8.70 0.89 -6.01
CA PRO A 100 -9.08 2.27 -6.32
C PRO A 100 -7.89 3.14 -6.70
N LEU A 101 -8.13 4.07 -7.62
CA LEU A 101 -7.15 5.13 -7.90
C LEU A 101 -7.47 6.31 -6.98
N LEU A 102 -6.45 6.79 -6.28
CA LEU A 102 -6.60 7.89 -5.32
C LEU A 102 -6.26 9.21 -6.00
N ASP A 103 -7.14 10.18 -5.85
CA ASP A 103 -7.01 11.46 -6.55
C ASP A 103 -7.38 12.66 -5.66
N GLU A 104 -7.25 12.51 -4.37
CA GLU A 104 -7.77 13.45 -3.38
C GLU A 104 -7.11 14.82 -3.44
N PHE A 105 -5.84 14.89 -3.80
CA PHE A 105 -5.14 16.14 -3.93
C PHE A 105 -4.39 16.17 -5.26
N LYS A 106 -4.91 16.97 -6.20
CA LYS A 106 -4.29 17.14 -7.53
C LYS A 106 -3.91 15.81 -8.16
N GLN A 107 -4.85 14.85 -8.09
CA GLN A 107 -4.72 13.50 -8.64
C GLN A 107 -3.78 12.58 -7.86
N HIS A 108 -3.39 12.99 -6.66
CA HIS A 108 -2.57 12.20 -5.73
C HIS A 108 -3.38 11.86 -4.49
N PRO A 109 -2.96 10.84 -3.73
CA PRO A 109 -3.54 10.65 -2.39
C PRO A 109 -3.15 11.83 -1.50
N SER A 110 -4.02 12.16 -0.54
CA SER A 110 -3.75 13.27 0.37
C SER A 110 -2.98 12.75 1.59
N ILE A 111 -1.68 12.98 1.58
CA ILE A 111 -0.83 12.64 2.74
C ILE A 111 -1.18 13.55 3.92
N HIS A 112 -1.48 14.83 3.64
CA HIS A 112 -1.87 15.76 4.70
C HIS A 112 -3.10 15.25 5.45
N ARG A 113 -4.12 14.75 4.73
CA ARG A 113 -5.31 14.21 5.36
C ARG A 113 -4.96 13.03 6.28
N LEU A 114 -4.06 12.15 5.84
CA LEU A 114 -3.65 11.01 6.67
C LEU A 114 -3.04 11.48 7.98
N VAL A 115 -2.19 12.49 7.93
CA VAL A 115 -1.58 13.06 9.14
C VAL A 115 -2.64 13.67 10.05
N VAL A 116 -3.59 14.43 9.47
CA VAL A 116 -4.67 15.05 10.24
C VAL A 116 -5.55 13.99 10.90
N GLU A 117 -5.76 12.86 10.21
CA GLU A 117 -6.59 11.77 10.73
C GLU A 117 -5.85 10.88 11.74
N GLY A 118 -4.62 11.22 12.09
CA GLY A 118 -3.90 10.50 13.13
C GLY A 118 -3.10 9.31 12.66
N TYR A 119 -2.91 9.16 11.35
CA TYR A 119 -2.06 8.07 10.85
C TYR A 119 -0.59 8.40 11.02
N GLU A 120 0.17 7.40 11.47
CA GLU A 120 1.63 7.45 11.32
C GLU A 120 1.95 7.09 9.87
N VAL A 121 2.69 7.95 9.18
CA VAL A 121 3.01 7.72 7.77
C VAL A 121 4.40 7.12 7.67
N ILE A 122 4.47 5.92 7.10
CA ILE A 122 5.73 5.17 6.97
C ILE A 122 5.91 4.84 5.48
N THR A 123 7.10 5.11 4.95
CA THR A 123 7.39 4.84 3.55
C THR A 123 8.31 3.64 3.38
N PHE A 124 8.10 2.94 2.29
CA PHE A 124 8.89 1.75 1.94
C PHE A 124 9.39 1.83 0.51
#